data_325a7ca7bf8cad8156fa284caaa04ecb
#
_entry.id   325a7ca7bf8cad8156fa284caaa04ecb
#
_cell.length_a   1.000
_cell.length_b   1.000
_cell.length_c   1.000
_cell.angle_alpha   90.00
_cell.angle_beta   90.00
_cell.angle_gamma   90.00
#
_symmetry.space_group_name_H-M   'P 1'
#
loop_
_entity.id
_entity.type
_entity.pdbx_description
1 polymer ?
#
loop_
_entity_poly.entity_id
_entity_poly.type
_entity_poly.pdbx_seq_one_letter_code
_entity_poly.pdbx_strand_id
1 'polypeptide(L)'
;MKRRLLIAVPLLALVTLAAWMLRPKHETLGEAFVSEKVAPLLSGIAQVREQVGTLHYGERVDVVGKRNDYVKVRTNAGTVGWVESRQLMEPAVWQRSVKLVDQTRGMPLQARGRTKVSTNLRVQPGRTEPRLYKFGRNAPVEIVSRAVADWVQAADEKEATNEPQETKKEDWFLVRGVAMRPPGEAAARAAESTNTTQPGDQTTPIAGWVVARFVELDLPDPVREGAASANIRPVAWFELNRVSDPSGSKPQFLVAAARGPEGQVCDFTALRVYTWYVKKSRYETAFIENNLCGQFPVRVGKGPKGEPEFRFRVMDGNKEERVYRLNQTVVRRVREAGGASGKHGSPKQPKPEAK
;
A
#
# COMPACT_ATOMS: atom_id res chain seq x y z
N MET A 1 14.22 -36.37 -59.57
CA MET A 1 14.25 -36.14 -58.11
C MET A 1 13.46 -34.90 -57.63
N LYS A 2 13.37 -33.80 -58.38
CA LYS A 2 12.67 -32.55 -57.97
C LYS A 2 11.14 -32.64 -57.78
N ARG A 3 10.43 -33.56 -58.47
CA ARG A 3 8.97 -33.70 -58.38
C ARG A 3 8.49 -34.39 -57.09
N ARG A 4 9.31 -35.21 -56.41
CA ARG A 4 8.95 -35.87 -55.15
C ARG A 4 9.11 -34.94 -53.94
N LEU A 5 9.97 -33.92 -54.06
CA LEU A 5 10.17 -32.93 -52.99
C LEU A 5 9.00 -31.94 -52.89
N LEU A 6 8.34 -31.61 -54.02
CA LEU A 6 7.21 -30.68 -54.10
C LEU A 6 5.92 -31.20 -53.43
N ILE A 7 5.79 -32.51 -53.24
CA ILE A 7 4.62 -33.15 -52.60
C ILE A 7 4.89 -33.43 -51.13
N ALA A 8 6.13 -33.64 -50.71
CA ALA A 8 6.51 -33.96 -49.34
C ALA A 8 6.34 -32.77 -48.37
N VAL A 9 6.58 -31.52 -48.85
CA VAL A 9 6.47 -30.31 -48.01
C VAL A 9 5.04 -30.00 -47.61
N PRO A 10 4.04 -29.99 -48.53
CA PRO A 10 2.64 -29.76 -48.14
C PRO A 10 2.07 -30.91 -47.28
N LEU A 11 2.51 -32.16 -47.50
CA LEU A 11 2.07 -33.29 -46.68
C LEU A 11 2.60 -33.16 -45.23
N LEU A 12 3.85 -32.77 -45.05
CA LEU A 12 4.43 -32.51 -43.72
C LEU A 12 3.71 -31.34 -43.01
N ALA A 13 3.40 -30.27 -43.75
CA ALA A 13 2.65 -29.14 -43.23
C ALA A 13 1.21 -29.53 -42.80
N LEU A 14 0.55 -30.43 -43.55
CA LEU A 14 -0.76 -30.95 -43.27
C LEU A 14 -0.74 -31.87 -42.03
N VAL A 15 0.28 -32.71 -41.88
CA VAL A 15 0.48 -33.58 -40.72
C VAL A 15 0.78 -32.76 -39.46
N THR A 16 1.59 -31.71 -39.55
CA THR A 16 1.87 -30.82 -38.43
C THR A 16 0.66 -30.01 -38.03
N LEU A 17 -0.13 -29.53 -38.99
CA LEU A 17 -1.42 -28.82 -38.76
C LEU A 17 -2.46 -29.75 -38.12
N ALA A 18 -2.57 -31.00 -38.62
CA ALA A 18 -3.47 -32.00 -38.04
C ALA A 18 -3.01 -32.40 -36.62
N ALA A 19 -1.72 -32.58 -36.37
CA ALA A 19 -1.21 -32.84 -35.03
C ALA A 19 -1.42 -31.65 -34.07
N TRP A 20 -1.41 -30.42 -34.58
CA TRP A 20 -1.71 -29.22 -33.82
C TRP A 20 -3.23 -29.11 -33.51
N MET A 21 -4.11 -29.48 -34.44
CA MET A 21 -5.56 -29.53 -34.25
C MET A 21 -6.00 -30.67 -33.34
N LEU A 22 -5.29 -31.80 -33.35
CA LEU A 22 -5.57 -32.98 -32.51
C LEU A 22 -4.94 -32.91 -31.12
N ARG A 23 -4.24 -31.82 -30.78
CA ARG A 23 -3.81 -31.61 -29.38
C ARG A 23 -5.05 -31.60 -28.49
N PRO A 24 -5.16 -32.54 -27.52
CA PRO A 24 -6.30 -32.56 -26.62
C PRO A 24 -6.41 -31.19 -25.96
N LYS A 25 -7.50 -30.44 -26.23
CA LYS A 25 -7.89 -29.31 -25.41
C LYS A 25 -8.21 -29.89 -24.03
N HIS A 26 -7.20 -29.89 -23.17
CA HIS A 26 -7.46 -30.27 -21.78
C HIS A 26 -8.47 -29.27 -21.23
N GLU A 27 -9.66 -29.76 -20.88
CA GLU A 27 -10.69 -28.96 -20.24
C GLU A 27 -10.09 -28.32 -19.00
N THR A 28 -10.02 -26.98 -19.03
CA THR A 28 -9.62 -26.17 -17.88
C THR A 28 -10.90 -25.69 -17.23
N LEU A 29 -11.00 -25.84 -15.92
CA LEU A 29 -12.11 -25.31 -15.11
C LEU A 29 -12.03 -23.78 -14.95
N GLY A 30 -10.91 -23.17 -15.35
CA GLY A 30 -10.64 -21.76 -15.26
C GLY A 30 -9.15 -21.46 -15.09
N GLU A 31 -8.84 -20.23 -14.73
CA GLU A 31 -7.48 -19.80 -14.41
C GLU A 31 -7.43 -19.23 -13.00
N ALA A 32 -6.25 -19.22 -12.41
CA ALA A 32 -5.98 -18.62 -11.11
C ALA A 32 -4.56 -18.01 -11.08
N PHE A 33 -4.30 -17.17 -10.09
CA PHE A 33 -3.02 -16.53 -9.86
C PHE A 33 -2.50 -16.82 -8.46
N VAL A 34 -1.20 -16.99 -8.31
CA VAL A 34 -0.58 -17.31 -7.02
C VAL A 34 -0.55 -16.07 -6.13
N SER A 35 -1.03 -16.17 -4.90
CA SER A 35 -1.12 -15.09 -3.90
C SER A 35 -0.03 -15.15 -2.82
N GLU A 36 0.84 -16.15 -2.85
CA GLU A 36 1.96 -16.33 -1.92
C GLU A 36 3.28 -15.98 -2.58
N LYS A 37 4.27 -15.58 -1.77
CA LYS A 37 5.64 -15.38 -2.26
C LYS A 37 6.15 -16.62 -2.97
N VAL A 38 5.96 -17.76 -2.34
CA VAL A 38 6.32 -19.10 -2.82
C VAL A 38 5.24 -20.08 -2.37
N ALA A 39 4.70 -20.86 -3.30
CA ALA A 39 3.75 -21.92 -3.03
C ALA A 39 4.29 -23.25 -3.59
N PRO A 40 4.36 -24.32 -2.78
CA PRO A 40 4.78 -25.64 -3.26
C PRO A 40 3.70 -26.23 -4.17
N LEU A 41 4.12 -26.75 -5.32
CA LEU A 41 3.29 -27.58 -6.18
C LEU A 41 3.52 -29.03 -5.79
N LEU A 42 2.46 -29.71 -5.33
CA LEU A 42 2.54 -31.04 -4.71
C LEU A 42 2.05 -32.13 -5.66
N SER A 43 2.64 -33.33 -5.58
CA SER A 43 2.26 -34.48 -6.39
C SER A 43 0.85 -34.99 -6.07
N GLY A 44 0.37 -34.79 -4.84
CA GLY A 44 -0.93 -35.26 -4.35
C GLY A 44 -1.42 -34.47 -3.14
N ILE A 45 -2.58 -34.91 -2.60
CA ILE A 45 -3.20 -34.34 -1.40
C ILE A 45 -3.06 -35.25 -0.16
N ALA A 46 -2.44 -36.42 -0.29
CA ALA A 46 -2.18 -37.31 0.82
C ALA A 46 -1.15 -36.76 1.81
N GLN A 47 -1.04 -37.36 2.99
CA GLN A 47 -0.04 -36.93 3.99
C GLN A 47 1.40 -37.06 3.47
N VAL A 48 1.69 -38.16 2.77
CA VAL A 48 2.99 -38.36 2.12
C VAL A 48 2.87 -37.88 0.68
N ARG A 49 3.55 -36.80 0.36
CA ARG A 49 3.50 -36.13 -0.95
C ARG A 49 4.84 -35.47 -1.25
N GLU A 50 5.20 -35.49 -2.49
CA GLU A 50 6.44 -34.88 -2.98
C GLU A 50 6.14 -33.49 -3.57
N GLN A 51 7.10 -32.59 -3.48
CA GLN A 51 7.06 -31.32 -4.18
C GLN A 51 7.54 -31.52 -5.62
N VAL A 52 6.63 -31.36 -6.58
CA VAL A 52 6.91 -31.51 -8.02
C VAL A 52 7.25 -30.20 -8.70
N GLY A 53 7.14 -29.09 -7.98
CA GLY A 53 7.48 -27.75 -8.48
C GLY A 53 7.26 -26.67 -7.44
N THR A 54 7.55 -25.45 -7.86
CA THR A 54 7.38 -24.23 -7.04
C THR A 54 6.68 -23.19 -7.87
N LEU A 55 5.66 -22.57 -7.29
CA LEU A 55 4.92 -21.46 -7.89
C LEU A 55 5.31 -20.15 -7.19
N HIS A 56 5.25 -19.04 -7.92
CA HIS A 56 5.64 -17.72 -7.43
C HIS A 56 4.49 -16.73 -7.52
N TYR A 57 4.54 -15.68 -6.71
CA TYR A 57 3.54 -14.61 -6.71
C TYR A 57 3.23 -14.08 -8.10
N GLY A 58 1.94 -14.00 -8.42
CA GLY A 58 1.45 -13.51 -9.71
C GLY A 58 1.57 -14.51 -10.85
N GLU A 59 2.12 -15.71 -10.62
CA GLU A 59 2.17 -16.76 -11.63
C GLU A 59 0.76 -17.23 -11.97
N ARG A 60 0.44 -17.22 -13.28
CA ARG A 60 -0.83 -17.73 -13.80
C ARG A 60 -0.76 -19.24 -13.90
N VAL A 61 -1.81 -19.91 -13.45
CA VAL A 61 -1.99 -21.36 -13.56
C VAL A 61 -3.37 -21.68 -14.09
N ASP A 62 -3.47 -22.75 -14.88
CA ASP A 62 -4.75 -23.29 -15.32
C ASP A 62 -5.29 -24.24 -14.25
N VAL A 63 -6.53 -24.05 -13.84
CA VAL A 63 -7.22 -24.91 -12.89
C VAL A 63 -7.78 -26.13 -13.66
N VAL A 64 -7.33 -27.32 -13.28
CA VAL A 64 -7.74 -28.58 -13.93
C VAL A 64 -8.54 -29.51 -13.01
N GLY A 65 -8.70 -29.15 -11.73
CA GLY A 65 -9.52 -29.91 -10.77
C GLY A 65 -9.57 -29.24 -9.40
N LYS A 66 -10.55 -29.64 -8.58
CA LYS A 66 -10.66 -29.17 -7.19
C LYS A 66 -11.01 -30.36 -6.30
N ARG A 67 -10.40 -30.45 -5.12
CA ARG A 67 -10.74 -31.47 -4.12
C ARG A 67 -10.44 -30.91 -2.71
N ASN A 68 -11.46 -30.77 -1.89
CA ASN A 68 -11.39 -30.16 -0.56
C ASN A 68 -10.73 -28.76 -0.65
N ASP A 69 -9.74 -28.49 0.19
CA ASP A 69 -8.98 -27.24 0.23
C ASP A 69 -7.83 -27.17 -0.80
N TYR A 70 -7.76 -28.12 -1.73
CA TYR A 70 -6.73 -28.20 -2.77
C TYR A 70 -7.30 -27.98 -4.16
N VAL A 71 -6.53 -27.32 -4.98
CA VAL A 71 -6.78 -27.09 -6.40
C VAL A 71 -5.70 -27.78 -7.20
N LYS A 72 -6.09 -28.63 -8.16
CA LYS A 72 -5.17 -29.22 -9.13
C LYS A 72 -4.93 -28.18 -10.22
N VAL A 73 -3.68 -27.83 -10.42
CA VAL A 73 -3.30 -26.80 -11.38
C VAL A 73 -2.28 -27.30 -12.38
N ARG A 74 -2.24 -26.65 -13.54
CA ARG A 74 -1.20 -26.81 -14.56
C ARG A 74 -0.48 -25.50 -14.74
N THR A 75 0.85 -25.54 -14.66
CA THR A 75 1.74 -24.37 -14.94
C THR A 75 1.85 -24.13 -16.45
N ASN A 76 2.36 -22.97 -16.83
CA ASN A 76 2.69 -22.66 -18.23
C ASN A 76 3.75 -23.61 -18.82
N ALA A 77 4.60 -24.22 -17.98
CA ALA A 77 5.58 -25.23 -18.37
C ALA A 77 4.96 -26.63 -18.56
N GLY A 78 3.65 -26.80 -18.30
CA GLY A 78 2.94 -28.06 -18.42
C GLY A 78 3.01 -28.94 -17.17
N THR A 79 3.72 -28.57 -16.12
CA THR A 79 3.75 -29.32 -14.86
C THR A 79 2.40 -29.29 -14.19
N VAL A 80 1.90 -30.46 -13.77
CA VAL A 80 0.61 -30.61 -13.11
C VAL A 80 0.82 -31.02 -11.65
N GLY A 81 0.12 -30.37 -10.73
CA GLY A 81 0.20 -30.68 -9.31
C GLY A 81 -0.95 -30.05 -8.51
N TRP A 82 -0.86 -30.18 -7.20
CA TRP A 82 -1.86 -29.68 -6.25
C TRP A 82 -1.29 -28.52 -5.45
N VAL A 83 -2.11 -27.51 -5.21
CA VAL A 83 -1.80 -26.33 -4.40
C VAL A 83 -2.99 -26.02 -3.49
N GLU A 84 -2.76 -25.46 -2.30
CA GLU A 84 -3.85 -25.08 -1.42
C GLU A 84 -4.67 -23.92 -2.01
N SER A 85 -6.00 -24.02 -1.95
CA SER A 85 -6.92 -22.99 -2.50
C SER A 85 -6.62 -21.58 -1.97
N ARG A 86 -6.25 -21.48 -0.69
CA ARG A 86 -5.90 -20.20 -0.04
C ARG A 86 -4.63 -19.54 -0.59
N GLN A 87 -3.81 -20.25 -1.34
CA GLN A 87 -2.58 -19.76 -1.97
C GLN A 87 -2.84 -19.22 -3.37
N LEU A 88 -4.07 -19.32 -3.83
CA LEU A 88 -4.52 -18.82 -5.13
C LEU A 88 -5.48 -17.66 -4.98
N MET A 89 -5.54 -16.81 -5.98
CA MET A 89 -6.54 -15.78 -6.15
C MET A 89 -7.20 -15.90 -7.52
N GLU A 90 -8.46 -15.52 -7.57
CA GLU A 90 -9.25 -15.48 -8.79
C GLU A 90 -8.76 -14.38 -9.74
N PRO A 91 -8.99 -14.52 -11.07
CA PRO A 91 -8.61 -13.52 -12.06
C PRO A 91 -9.14 -12.12 -11.75
N ALA A 92 -10.37 -12.00 -11.27
CA ALA A 92 -10.97 -10.73 -10.89
C ALA A 92 -10.23 -10.05 -9.73
N VAL A 93 -9.73 -10.82 -8.76
CA VAL A 93 -8.92 -10.33 -7.64
C VAL A 93 -7.54 -9.88 -8.14
N TRP A 94 -6.92 -10.66 -9.02
CA TRP A 94 -5.66 -10.31 -9.66
C TRP A 94 -5.76 -8.98 -10.44
N GLN A 95 -6.79 -8.81 -11.27
CA GLN A 95 -7.02 -7.58 -12.01
C GLN A 95 -7.19 -6.36 -11.09
N ARG A 96 -7.89 -6.53 -9.95
CA ARG A 96 -7.98 -5.46 -8.93
C ARG A 96 -6.64 -5.15 -8.29
N SER A 97 -5.78 -6.15 -8.06
CA SER A 97 -4.41 -5.98 -7.58
C SER A 97 -3.58 -5.12 -8.54
N VAL A 98 -3.60 -5.45 -9.82
CA VAL A 98 -2.90 -4.67 -10.87
C VAL A 98 -3.39 -3.22 -10.90
N LYS A 99 -4.72 -3.03 -10.86
CA LYS A 99 -5.32 -1.69 -10.82
C LYS A 99 -4.89 -0.89 -9.59
N LEU A 100 -4.78 -1.51 -8.41
CA LEU A 100 -4.29 -0.84 -7.20
C LEU A 100 -2.83 -0.40 -7.34
N VAL A 101 -1.97 -1.22 -7.94
CA VAL A 101 -0.58 -0.84 -8.24
C VAL A 101 -0.55 0.41 -9.11
N ASP A 102 -1.34 0.44 -10.18
CA ASP A 102 -1.39 1.60 -11.08
C ASP A 102 -1.96 2.84 -10.40
N GLN A 103 -3.04 2.71 -9.65
CA GLN A 103 -3.65 3.82 -8.90
C GLN A 103 -2.70 4.42 -7.87
N THR A 104 -1.94 3.59 -7.17
CA THR A 104 -1.03 4.06 -6.12
C THR A 104 0.27 4.64 -6.65
N ARG A 105 0.66 4.36 -7.91
CA ARG A 105 1.92 4.83 -8.51
C ARG A 105 2.09 6.35 -8.45
N GLY A 106 1.03 7.11 -8.71
CA GLY A 106 1.02 8.57 -8.69
C GLY A 106 0.66 9.19 -7.33
N MET A 107 0.34 8.38 -6.32
CA MET A 107 -0.03 8.90 -4.99
C MET A 107 1.21 9.34 -4.21
N PRO A 108 1.18 10.51 -3.53
CA PRO A 108 2.30 10.97 -2.74
C PRO A 108 2.53 10.06 -1.53
N LEU A 109 3.81 9.80 -1.25
CA LEU A 109 4.24 9.07 -0.06
C LEU A 109 3.86 9.85 1.20
N GLN A 110 3.23 9.17 2.17
CA GLN A 110 2.87 9.76 3.46
C GLN A 110 3.85 9.36 4.56
N ALA A 111 4.29 8.11 4.55
CA ALA A 111 5.32 7.60 5.46
C ALA A 111 5.93 6.31 4.89
N ARG A 112 7.13 5.98 5.35
CA ARG A 112 7.71 4.64 5.24
C ARG A 112 7.53 3.90 6.54
N GLY A 113 7.46 2.58 6.45
CA GLY A 113 7.33 1.74 7.63
C GLY A 113 7.63 0.28 7.31
N ARG A 114 7.47 -0.55 8.34
CA ARG A 114 7.70 -1.99 8.28
C ARG A 114 6.58 -2.75 8.96
N THR A 115 6.29 -3.94 8.48
CA THR A 115 5.32 -4.82 9.14
C THR A 115 5.87 -5.34 10.46
N LYS A 116 5.13 -5.17 11.57
CA LYS A 116 5.49 -5.69 12.90
C LYS A 116 5.37 -7.20 12.97
N VAL A 117 4.39 -7.72 12.29
CA VAL A 117 4.02 -9.15 12.24
C VAL A 117 3.75 -9.57 10.81
N SER A 118 3.70 -10.88 10.56
CA SER A 118 3.19 -11.38 9.29
C SER A 118 1.74 -10.94 9.11
N THR A 119 1.43 -10.24 8.01
CA THR A 119 0.12 -9.64 7.79
C THR A 119 -0.37 -9.78 6.35
N ASN A 120 -1.68 -9.83 6.19
CA ASN A 120 -2.31 -9.94 4.86
C ASN A 120 -2.47 -8.57 4.22
N LEU A 121 -2.03 -8.48 2.96
CA LEU A 121 -2.37 -7.41 2.05
C LEU A 121 -3.71 -7.74 1.39
N ARG A 122 -4.66 -6.82 1.41
CA ARG A 122 -6.02 -7.05 0.90
C ARG A 122 -6.40 -6.06 -0.18
N VAL A 123 -7.41 -6.45 -0.97
CA VAL A 123 -7.90 -5.62 -2.09
C VAL A 123 -8.65 -4.36 -1.63
N GLN A 124 -9.28 -4.42 -0.47
CA GLN A 124 -10.02 -3.33 0.18
C GLN A 124 -9.81 -3.38 1.69
N PRO A 125 -10.11 -2.29 2.44
CA PRO A 125 -10.13 -2.31 3.90
C PRO A 125 -11.21 -3.27 4.39
N GLY A 126 -10.83 -4.20 5.26
CA GLY A 126 -11.74 -5.19 5.84
C GLY A 126 -11.09 -6.57 5.97
N ARG A 127 -11.36 -7.26 7.08
CA ARG A 127 -10.71 -8.54 7.39
C ARG A 127 -11.22 -9.69 6.54
N THR A 128 -12.43 -9.59 6.01
CA THR A 128 -13.07 -10.58 5.13
C THR A 128 -12.75 -10.36 3.65
N GLU A 129 -12.15 -9.22 3.31
CA GLU A 129 -11.81 -8.89 1.94
C GLU A 129 -10.77 -9.84 1.34
N PRO A 130 -10.80 -10.08 0.01
CA PRO A 130 -9.85 -10.97 -0.66
C PRO A 130 -8.39 -10.60 -0.40
N ARG A 131 -7.60 -11.61 -0.09
CA ARG A 131 -6.17 -11.48 0.12
C ARG A 131 -5.43 -11.40 -1.20
N LEU A 132 -4.54 -10.42 -1.33
CA LEU A 132 -3.65 -10.26 -2.48
C LEU A 132 -2.30 -10.91 -2.24
N TYR A 133 -1.75 -10.74 -1.03
CA TYR A 133 -0.40 -11.17 -0.68
C TYR A 133 -0.29 -11.31 0.85
N LYS A 134 0.72 -12.02 1.32
CA LYS A 134 1.06 -12.10 2.73
C LYS A 134 2.47 -11.57 2.96
N PHE A 135 2.56 -10.40 3.59
CA PHE A 135 3.86 -9.88 4.04
C PHE A 135 4.39 -10.71 5.19
N GLY A 136 5.69 -10.96 5.18
CA GLY A 136 6.41 -11.44 6.36
C GLY A 136 6.56 -10.33 7.40
N ARG A 137 7.14 -10.66 8.57
CA ARG A 137 7.58 -9.67 9.54
C ARG A 137 8.71 -8.82 8.97
N ASN A 138 8.77 -7.55 9.36
CA ASN A 138 9.80 -6.59 8.95
C ASN A 138 9.86 -6.28 7.44
N ALA A 139 8.77 -6.55 6.70
CA ALA A 139 8.69 -6.20 5.30
C ALA A 139 8.52 -4.68 5.14
N PRO A 140 9.35 -4.01 4.29
CA PRO A 140 9.24 -2.57 4.07
C PRO A 140 7.97 -2.26 3.27
N VAL A 141 7.29 -1.17 3.66
CA VAL A 141 6.08 -0.67 3.00
C VAL A 141 6.10 0.85 2.92
N GLU A 142 5.51 1.38 1.85
CA GLU A 142 5.27 2.82 1.67
C GLU A 142 3.78 3.10 1.85
N ILE A 143 3.43 3.93 2.82
CA ILE A 143 2.06 4.32 3.11
C ILE A 143 1.68 5.49 2.21
N VAL A 144 0.55 5.38 1.49
CA VAL A 144 0.06 6.41 0.57
C VAL A 144 -1.33 6.92 0.90
N SER A 145 -2.13 6.17 1.68
CA SER A 145 -3.46 6.58 2.12
C SER A 145 -3.89 5.82 3.38
N ARG A 146 -5.02 6.25 3.96
CA ARG A 146 -5.67 5.60 5.10
C ARG A 146 -7.17 5.45 4.82
N ALA A 147 -7.76 4.44 5.40
CA ALA A 147 -9.21 4.25 5.45
C ALA A 147 -9.60 3.60 6.79
N VAL A 148 -10.89 3.58 7.05
CA VAL A 148 -11.48 2.94 8.22
C VAL A 148 -12.43 1.85 7.74
N ALA A 149 -12.40 0.71 8.39
CA ALA A 149 -13.35 -0.36 8.17
C ALA A 149 -13.86 -0.93 9.50
N ASP A 150 -15.02 -1.55 9.45
CA ASP A 150 -15.57 -2.23 10.60
C ASP A 150 -14.70 -3.43 10.98
N TRP A 151 -14.44 -3.56 12.28
CA TRP A 151 -13.78 -4.73 12.82
C TRP A 151 -14.80 -5.85 12.94
N VAL A 152 -14.69 -6.84 12.07
CA VAL A 152 -15.51 -8.05 12.12
C VAL A 152 -14.74 -9.11 12.88
N GLN A 153 -15.30 -9.58 13.98
CA GLN A 153 -14.76 -10.72 14.73
C GLN A 153 -14.84 -11.98 13.88
N ALA A 154 -13.82 -12.82 13.93
CA ALA A 154 -13.86 -14.13 13.27
C ALA A 154 -15.03 -14.96 13.87
N ALA A 155 -15.69 -15.76 13.02
CA ALA A 155 -16.88 -16.49 13.40
C ALA A 155 -16.68 -17.45 14.60
N ASP A 156 -15.43 -17.85 14.86
CA ASP A 156 -15.06 -18.79 15.92
C ASP A 156 -15.00 -18.17 17.33
N GLU A 157 -15.09 -16.84 17.46
CA GLU A 157 -15.08 -16.11 18.74
C GLU A 157 -16.46 -15.57 19.14
N LYS A 158 -17.53 -16.04 18.49
CA LYS A 158 -18.89 -15.64 18.86
C LYS A 158 -19.36 -16.39 20.11
N GLU A 159 -18.98 -15.93 21.29
CA GLU A 159 -19.84 -16.06 22.44
C GLU A 159 -21.09 -15.21 22.22
N ALA A 160 -22.25 -15.87 22.22
CA ALA A 160 -23.54 -15.24 21.99
C ALA A 160 -23.91 -14.34 23.19
N THR A 161 -23.44 -13.10 23.17
CA THR A 161 -23.97 -12.06 24.02
C THR A 161 -25.00 -11.27 23.23
N ASN A 162 -26.24 -11.24 23.74
CA ASN A 162 -27.38 -10.52 23.18
C ASN A 162 -27.33 -9.00 23.36
N GLU A 163 -26.15 -8.43 23.60
CA GLU A 163 -25.97 -6.98 23.69
C GLU A 163 -25.66 -6.38 22.31
N PRO A 164 -26.19 -5.18 22.00
CA PRO A 164 -25.84 -4.48 20.76
C PRO A 164 -24.34 -4.19 20.78
N GLN A 165 -23.57 -4.98 20.06
CA GLN A 165 -22.12 -4.76 19.93
C GLN A 165 -21.91 -3.47 19.12
N GLU A 166 -21.38 -2.44 19.76
CA GLU A 166 -20.81 -1.30 19.04
C GLU A 166 -19.78 -1.84 18.04
N THR A 167 -20.01 -1.60 16.75
CA THR A 167 -19.11 -2.03 15.69
C THR A 167 -17.78 -1.32 15.89
N LYS A 168 -16.81 -2.02 16.45
CA LYS A 168 -15.45 -1.52 16.62
C LYS A 168 -14.86 -1.27 15.25
N LYS A 169 -14.32 -0.06 15.02
CA LYS A 169 -13.67 0.31 13.77
C LYS A 169 -12.15 0.20 13.89
N GLU A 170 -11.49 -0.15 12.81
CA GLU A 170 -10.02 -0.21 12.76
C GLU A 170 -9.47 0.57 11.57
N ASP A 171 -8.25 1.07 11.77
CA ASP A 171 -7.52 1.83 10.76
C ASP A 171 -6.81 0.88 9.79
N TRP A 172 -6.86 1.23 8.51
CA TRP A 172 -6.19 0.54 7.42
C TRP A 172 -5.30 1.51 6.65
N PHE A 173 -4.10 1.07 6.32
CA PHE A 173 -3.20 1.79 5.43
C PHE A 173 -3.23 1.20 4.03
N LEU A 174 -3.39 2.04 3.02
CA LEU A 174 -3.07 1.69 1.65
C LEU A 174 -1.57 1.79 1.49
N VAL A 175 -0.94 0.67 1.15
CA VAL A 175 0.51 0.58 1.05
C VAL A 175 0.95 0.13 -0.32
N ARG A 176 2.15 0.57 -0.70
CA ARG A 176 2.94 0.00 -1.80
C ARG A 176 4.07 -0.81 -1.21
N GLY A 177 4.45 -1.87 -1.90
CA GLY A 177 5.57 -2.72 -1.53
C GLY A 177 6.04 -3.54 -2.72
N VAL A 178 6.86 -4.52 -2.45
CA VAL A 178 7.33 -5.46 -3.46
C VAL A 178 7.14 -6.88 -2.98
N ALA A 179 6.65 -7.73 -3.88
CA ALA A 179 6.74 -9.17 -3.72
C ALA A 179 8.10 -9.62 -4.30
N MET A 180 8.95 -10.16 -3.46
CA MET A 180 10.23 -10.71 -3.92
C MET A 180 9.95 -12.04 -4.62
N ARG A 181 10.40 -12.18 -5.86
CA ARG A 181 10.48 -13.45 -6.56
C ARG A 181 11.89 -13.99 -6.32
N PRO A 182 12.07 -15.22 -5.80
CA PRO A 182 13.40 -15.84 -5.78
C PRO A 182 13.91 -15.94 -7.20
N PRO A 183 15.22 -15.79 -7.43
CA PRO A 183 15.82 -16.01 -8.76
C PRO A 183 15.44 -17.41 -9.21
N GLY A 184 14.88 -17.51 -10.41
CA GLY A 184 14.54 -18.82 -11.00
C GLY A 184 15.81 -19.64 -11.18
N GLU A 185 15.72 -20.98 -11.10
CA GLU A 185 16.86 -21.90 -11.27
C GLU A 185 17.68 -21.61 -12.56
N ALA A 186 17.02 -21.14 -13.63
CA ALA A 186 17.68 -20.73 -14.87
C ALA A 186 18.54 -19.47 -14.67
N ALA A 187 18.10 -18.51 -13.85
CA ALA A 187 18.88 -17.31 -13.54
C ALA A 187 20.02 -17.60 -12.56
N ALA A 188 19.84 -18.54 -11.63
CA ALA A 188 20.89 -19.01 -10.73
C ALA A 188 22.02 -19.70 -11.49
N ARG A 189 21.71 -20.57 -12.46
CA ARG A 189 22.71 -21.23 -13.34
C ARG A 189 23.41 -20.25 -14.27
N ALA A 190 22.73 -19.22 -14.75
CA ALA A 190 23.35 -18.16 -15.56
C ALA A 190 24.32 -17.29 -14.74
N ALA A 191 24.04 -17.09 -13.45
CA ALA A 191 24.91 -16.34 -12.55
C ALA A 191 26.19 -17.09 -12.18
N GLU A 192 26.16 -18.41 -12.12
CA GLU A 192 27.38 -19.26 -11.95
C GLU A 192 28.31 -19.26 -13.16
N SER A 193 27.77 -18.98 -14.35
CA SER A 193 28.52 -19.02 -15.60
C SER A 193 29.15 -17.69 -16.03
N THR A 194 28.74 -16.57 -15.45
CA THR A 194 29.29 -15.26 -15.82
C THR A 194 29.64 -14.49 -14.54
N ASN A 195 30.90 -14.11 -14.43
CA ASN A 195 31.45 -13.26 -13.37
C ASN A 195 30.91 -11.80 -13.41
N THR A 196 29.66 -11.61 -13.78
CA THR A 196 29.07 -10.31 -14.05
C THR A 196 27.75 -10.20 -13.28
N THR A 197 27.69 -9.24 -12.38
CA THR A 197 26.51 -8.58 -11.76
C THR A 197 25.42 -9.55 -11.29
N GLN A 198 25.16 -9.56 -9.97
CA GLN A 198 24.03 -10.29 -9.36
C GLN A 198 22.76 -10.18 -10.21
N PRO A 199 22.09 -11.31 -10.50
CA PRO A 199 20.77 -11.27 -11.14
C PRO A 199 19.88 -10.43 -10.24
N GLY A 200 19.41 -9.29 -10.73
CA GLY A 200 18.54 -8.41 -9.97
C GLY A 200 17.35 -9.21 -9.42
N ASP A 201 17.12 -9.14 -8.12
CA ASP A 201 15.91 -9.65 -7.48
C ASP A 201 14.72 -9.22 -8.32
N GLN A 202 14.06 -10.19 -8.98
CA GLN A 202 12.85 -9.90 -9.76
C GLN A 202 11.75 -9.51 -8.76
N THR A 203 11.65 -8.23 -8.48
CA THR A 203 10.64 -7.69 -7.62
C THR A 203 9.38 -7.36 -8.42
N THR A 204 8.24 -7.87 -7.97
CA THR A 204 6.94 -7.50 -8.53
C THR A 204 6.32 -6.42 -7.65
N PRO A 205 5.99 -5.23 -8.19
CA PRO A 205 5.28 -4.20 -7.43
C PRO A 205 3.93 -4.74 -6.94
N ILE A 206 3.61 -4.46 -5.69
CA ILE A 206 2.32 -4.80 -5.09
C ILE A 206 1.75 -3.58 -4.36
N ALA A 207 0.43 -3.46 -4.35
CA ALA A 207 -0.28 -2.46 -3.57
C ALA A 207 -1.57 -3.05 -2.99
N GLY A 208 -1.98 -2.54 -1.84
CA GLY A 208 -3.22 -2.98 -1.20
C GLY A 208 -3.32 -2.45 0.22
N TRP A 209 -4.28 -2.97 0.95
CA TRP A 209 -4.64 -2.52 2.28
C TRP A 209 -4.13 -3.46 3.37
N VAL A 210 -3.52 -2.88 4.39
CA VAL A 210 -3.06 -3.59 5.61
C VAL A 210 -3.64 -2.91 6.85
N VAL A 211 -3.88 -3.66 7.91
CA VAL A 211 -4.30 -3.11 9.20
C VAL A 211 -3.20 -2.22 9.76
N ALA A 212 -3.53 -0.96 10.05
CA ALA A 212 -2.54 0.07 10.39
C ALA A 212 -1.69 -0.29 11.63
N ARG A 213 -2.29 -0.89 12.67
CA ARG A 213 -1.55 -1.28 13.87
C ARG A 213 -0.49 -2.37 13.65
N PHE A 214 -0.54 -3.08 12.51
CA PHE A 214 0.48 -4.06 12.12
C PHE A 214 1.66 -3.45 11.36
N VAL A 215 1.63 -2.14 11.14
CA VAL A 215 2.72 -1.37 10.54
C VAL A 215 3.37 -0.48 11.59
N GLU A 216 4.68 -0.51 11.65
CA GLU A 216 5.50 0.43 12.40
C GLU A 216 6.11 1.43 11.43
N LEU A 217 5.93 2.72 11.70
CA LEU A 217 6.49 3.78 10.87
C LEU A 217 7.99 3.91 11.15
N ASP A 218 8.79 4.09 10.10
CA ASP A 218 10.22 4.42 10.20
C ASP A 218 10.37 5.89 10.60
N LEU A 219 10.11 6.20 11.88
CA LEU A 219 10.17 7.56 12.41
C LEU A 219 11.60 7.97 12.73
N PRO A 220 12.05 9.16 12.30
CA PRO A 220 13.27 9.77 12.83
C PRO A 220 13.17 9.96 14.35
N ASP A 221 14.30 9.83 15.07
CA ASP A 221 14.30 9.91 16.55
C ASP A 221 13.65 11.18 17.08
N PRO A 222 13.93 12.40 16.55
CA PRO A 222 13.27 13.62 17.02
C PRO A 222 11.75 13.59 16.88
N VAL A 223 11.25 12.93 15.84
CA VAL A 223 9.80 12.77 15.61
C VAL A 223 9.22 11.77 16.60
N ARG A 224 9.91 10.68 16.85
CA ARG A 224 9.49 9.63 17.79
C ARG A 224 9.42 10.17 19.23
N GLU A 225 10.47 10.85 19.68
CA GLU A 225 10.54 11.48 21.00
C GLU A 225 9.47 12.57 21.19
N GLY A 226 9.34 13.45 20.20
CA GLY A 226 8.35 14.53 20.22
C GLY A 226 6.91 14.01 20.18
N ALA A 227 6.64 12.96 19.47
CA ALA A 227 5.33 12.32 19.41
C ALA A 227 4.97 11.63 20.74
N ALA A 228 5.94 10.90 21.33
CA ALA A 228 5.77 10.26 22.64
C ALA A 228 5.50 11.29 23.74
N SER A 229 6.29 12.36 23.82
CA SER A 229 6.10 13.46 24.77
C SER A 229 4.76 14.15 24.64
N ALA A 230 4.19 14.21 23.42
CA ALA A 230 2.92 14.85 23.14
C ALA A 230 1.71 13.92 23.23
N ASN A 231 1.92 12.65 23.50
CA ASN A 231 0.91 11.57 23.49
C ASN A 231 0.06 11.60 22.20
N ILE A 232 0.75 11.59 21.05
CA ILE A 232 0.13 11.55 19.72
C ILE A 232 0.66 10.34 18.94
N ARG A 233 -0.17 9.81 18.05
CA ARG A 233 0.20 8.69 17.17
C ARG A 233 0.47 9.23 15.77
N PRO A 234 1.76 9.31 15.31
CA PRO A 234 2.09 9.71 13.95
C PRO A 234 1.41 8.77 12.92
N VAL A 235 0.87 9.37 11.87
CA VAL A 235 0.27 8.67 10.72
C VAL A 235 0.95 9.04 9.41
N ALA A 236 1.62 10.20 9.37
CA ALA A 236 2.51 10.62 8.28
C ALA A 236 3.61 11.53 8.80
N TRP A 237 4.75 11.54 8.10
CA TRP A 237 5.84 12.45 8.40
C TRP A 237 6.65 12.79 7.14
N PHE A 238 7.25 14.00 7.13
CA PHE A 238 7.98 14.52 5.99
C PHE A 238 9.18 15.34 6.46
N GLU A 239 10.30 15.21 5.77
CA GLU A 239 11.38 16.17 5.86
C GLU A 239 10.99 17.42 5.04
N LEU A 240 10.93 18.60 5.67
CA LEU A 240 10.57 19.83 5.00
C LEU A 240 11.78 20.49 4.34
N ASN A 241 12.83 20.69 5.12
CA ASN A 241 14.12 21.25 4.69
C ASN A 241 15.17 20.94 5.76
N ARG A 242 16.33 21.55 5.62
CA ARG A 242 17.45 21.38 6.56
C ARG A 242 17.95 22.74 7.05
N VAL A 243 18.35 22.79 8.32
CA VAL A 243 18.96 23.97 8.96
C VAL A 243 20.44 23.70 9.11
N SER A 244 21.27 24.74 8.84
CA SER A 244 22.71 24.66 9.08
C SER A 244 23.03 24.75 10.57
N ASP A 245 23.90 23.87 11.04
CA ASP A 245 24.39 23.79 12.40
C ASP A 245 25.93 23.54 12.37
N PRO A 246 26.72 24.01 13.31
CA PRO A 246 28.15 23.70 13.35
C PRO A 246 28.49 22.20 13.35
N SER A 247 27.59 21.35 13.87
CA SER A 247 27.73 19.89 13.87
C SER A 247 27.18 19.22 12.60
N GLY A 248 26.81 19.99 11.58
CA GLY A 248 26.27 19.51 10.33
C GLY A 248 24.80 19.91 10.09
N SER A 249 24.27 19.57 8.92
CA SER A 249 22.92 19.94 8.50
C SER A 249 21.86 19.12 9.25
N LYS A 250 20.90 19.77 9.88
CA LYS A 250 19.82 19.16 10.69
C LYS A 250 18.47 19.27 9.97
N PRO A 251 17.74 18.17 9.75
CA PRO A 251 16.45 18.20 9.08
C PRO A 251 15.34 18.82 9.95
N GLN A 252 14.37 19.46 9.32
CA GLN A 252 13.12 19.89 9.96
C GLN A 252 11.99 18.96 9.50
N PHE A 253 11.09 18.60 10.41
CA PHE A 253 10.07 17.58 10.16
C PHE A 253 8.66 18.13 10.33
N LEU A 254 7.79 17.81 9.37
CA LEU A 254 6.34 17.88 9.52
C LEU A 254 5.82 16.51 9.93
N VAL A 255 4.93 16.49 10.91
CA VAL A 255 4.24 15.28 11.38
C VAL A 255 2.74 15.50 11.38
N ALA A 256 2.02 14.63 10.69
CA ALA A 256 0.57 14.51 10.86
C ALA A 256 0.30 13.33 11.82
N ALA A 257 -0.53 13.57 12.83
CA ALA A 257 -0.77 12.61 13.90
C ALA A 257 -2.25 12.51 14.27
N ALA A 258 -2.67 11.35 14.74
CA ALA A 258 -3.98 11.13 15.32
C ALA A 258 -3.91 11.18 16.86
N ARG A 259 -4.95 11.71 17.47
CA ARG A 259 -5.23 11.61 18.90
C ARG A 259 -6.48 10.76 19.12
N GLY A 260 -6.50 9.98 20.20
CA GLY A 260 -7.63 9.13 20.53
C GLY A 260 -7.57 7.74 19.87
N PRO A 261 -8.69 6.99 19.91
CA PRO A 261 -8.78 5.62 19.46
C PRO A 261 -8.60 5.46 17.93
N GLU A 262 -8.43 4.24 17.49
CA GLU A 262 -8.51 3.88 16.08
C GLU A 262 -9.94 4.01 15.54
N GLY A 263 -10.11 4.04 14.23
CA GLY A 263 -11.41 4.05 13.56
C GLY A 263 -12.05 5.43 13.42
N GLN A 264 -11.32 6.51 13.69
CA GLN A 264 -11.82 7.87 13.49
C GLN A 264 -11.92 8.23 12.00
N VAL A 265 -12.93 9.04 11.64
CA VAL A 265 -13.17 9.48 10.26
C VAL A 265 -12.03 10.35 9.72
N CYS A 266 -11.41 11.18 10.58
CA CYS A 266 -10.28 12.03 10.23
C CYS A 266 -9.01 11.19 10.08
N ASP A 267 -8.23 11.41 9.01
CA ASP A 267 -6.95 10.70 8.84
C ASP A 267 -5.92 11.15 9.87
N PHE A 268 -5.98 12.42 10.25
CA PHE A 268 -5.18 12.98 11.34
C PHE A 268 -5.92 14.14 12.02
N THR A 269 -5.61 14.34 13.30
CA THR A 269 -6.26 15.35 14.14
C THR A 269 -5.31 16.42 14.67
N ALA A 270 -4.03 16.25 14.41
CA ALA A 270 -2.98 17.17 14.84
C ALA A 270 -1.84 17.25 13.81
N LEU A 271 -1.25 18.44 13.72
CA LEU A 271 -0.01 18.69 13.00
C LEU A 271 1.05 19.24 13.93
N ARG A 272 2.30 18.85 13.70
CA ARG A 272 3.45 19.39 14.38
C ARG A 272 4.60 19.63 13.40
N VAL A 273 5.37 20.68 13.64
CA VAL A 273 6.65 20.89 12.97
C VAL A 273 7.75 20.90 14.02
N TYR A 274 8.71 20.00 13.85
CA TYR A 274 9.91 19.92 14.68
C TYR A 274 11.08 20.57 13.94
N THR A 275 11.81 21.46 14.64
CA THR A 275 12.97 22.17 14.12
C THR A 275 14.15 22.01 15.05
N TRP A 276 15.36 22.08 14.48
CA TRP A 276 16.58 22.14 15.26
C TRP A 276 16.80 23.54 15.80
N TYR A 277 16.92 23.67 17.12
CA TYR A 277 17.22 24.94 17.78
C TYR A 277 18.73 25.03 18.07
N VAL A 278 19.46 25.76 17.20
CA VAL A 278 20.92 25.86 17.19
C VAL A 278 21.50 26.28 18.56
N LYS A 279 20.90 27.30 19.24
CA LYS A 279 21.40 27.80 20.52
C LYS A 279 21.37 26.78 21.66
N LYS A 280 20.48 25.81 21.61
CA LYS A 280 20.32 24.75 22.64
C LYS A 280 20.75 23.37 22.14
N SER A 281 21.20 23.27 20.89
CA SER A 281 21.62 22.01 20.25
C SER A 281 20.62 20.89 20.43
N ARG A 282 19.33 21.18 20.23
CA ARG A 282 18.25 20.18 20.38
C ARG A 282 17.08 20.49 19.44
N TYR A 283 16.23 19.47 19.23
CA TYR A 283 14.96 19.66 18.54
C TYR A 283 13.92 20.29 19.46
N GLU A 284 13.16 21.23 18.91
CA GLU A 284 12.01 21.86 19.57
C GLU A 284 10.81 21.88 18.63
N THR A 285 9.60 21.98 19.20
CA THR A 285 8.37 22.10 18.42
C THR A 285 8.20 23.55 17.97
N ALA A 286 8.32 23.81 16.67
CA ALA A 286 8.13 25.12 16.07
C ALA A 286 6.66 25.46 15.79
N PHE A 287 5.82 24.45 15.57
CA PHE A 287 4.42 24.66 15.24
C PHE A 287 3.55 23.51 15.77
N ILE A 288 2.37 23.88 16.25
CA ILE A 288 1.34 22.96 16.71
C ILE A 288 0.00 23.42 16.18
N GLU A 289 -0.73 22.52 15.54
CA GLU A 289 -2.15 22.70 15.26
C GLU A 289 -2.88 21.43 15.71
N ASN A 290 -3.89 21.60 16.53
CA ASN A 290 -4.72 20.53 17.09
C ASN A 290 -6.17 20.69 16.62
N ASN A 291 -7.00 19.71 16.93
CA ASN A 291 -8.44 19.71 16.64
C ASN A 291 -8.73 19.86 15.13
N LEU A 292 -7.91 19.22 14.32
CA LEU A 292 -8.11 19.11 12.88
C LEU A 292 -8.97 17.88 12.57
N CYS A 293 -9.65 17.94 11.43
CA CYS A 293 -10.10 16.75 10.71
C CYS A 293 -9.43 16.71 9.35
N GLY A 294 -8.12 16.44 9.36
CA GLY A 294 -7.30 16.40 8.15
C GLY A 294 -7.49 15.12 7.36
N GLN A 295 -7.37 15.23 6.04
CA GLN A 295 -7.45 14.11 5.11
C GLN A 295 -6.15 13.97 4.30
N PHE A 296 -5.77 12.74 4.02
CA PHE A 296 -4.70 12.41 3.09
C PHE A 296 -5.10 12.73 1.63
N PRO A 297 -4.14 13.05 0.78
CA PRO A 297 -2.72 13.15 1.07
C PRO A 297 -2.31 14.51 1.65
N VAL A 298 -1.35 14.50 2.57
CA VAL A 298 -0.53 15.67 2.83
C VAL A 298 0.51 15.78 1.71
N ARG A 299 0.61 16.95 1.09
CA ARG A 299 1.59 17.23 0.03
C ARG A 299 2.60 18.24 0.54
N VAL A 300 3.87 17.92 0.35
CA VAL A 300 5.00 18.81 0.69
C VAL A 300 5.68 19.25 -0.59
N GLY A 301 6.03 20.51 -0.66
CA GLY A 301 6.68 21.13 -1.82
C GLY A 301 7.41 22.40 -1.45
N LYS A 302 7.63 23.25 -2.45
CA LYS A 302 8.24 24.59 -2.28
C LYS A 302 7.24 25.66 -2.65
N GLY A 303 7.17 26.71 -1.83
CA GLY A 303 6.41 27.91 -2.10
C GLY A 303 7.11 28.82 -3.14
N PRO A 304 6.50 29.96 -3.47
CA PRO A 304 6.98 30.86 -4.53
C PRO A 304 8.40 31.42 -4.33
N LYS A 305 8.86 31.49 -3.08
CA LYS A 305 10.22 31.97 -2.72
C LYS A 305 11.19 30.81 -2.41
N GLY A 306 10.80 29.57 -2.74
CA GLY A 306 11.59 28.37 -2.45
C GLY A 306 11.48 27.86 -1.00
N GLU A 307 10.69 28.53 -0.14
CA GLU A 307 10.40 28.09 1.22
C GLU A 307 9.61 26.78 1.24
N PRO A 308 9.76 25.91 2.25
CA PRO A 308 8.94 24.73 2.40
C PRO A 308 7.46 25.07 2.50
N GLU A 309 6.65 24.39 1.71
CA GLU A 309 5.20 24.51 1.71
C GLU A 309 4.58 23.14 1.91
N PHE A 310 3.52 23.05 2.72
CA PHE A 310 2.72 21.84 2.82
C PHE A 310 1.23 22.17 2.76
N ARG A 311 0.46 21.23 2.20
CA ARG A 311 -0.98 21.37 1.98
C ARG A 311 -1.71 20.09 2.20
N PHE A 312 -2.97 20.19 2.65
CA PHE A 312 -3.88 19.08 2.88
C PHE A 312 -5.32 19.56 2.91
N ARG A 313 -6.25 18.65 2.78
CA ARG A 313 -7.69 18.94 2.89
C ARG A 313 -8.16 18.73 4.32
N VAL A 314 -9.20 19.50 4.73
CA VAL A 314 -9.91 19.32 5.99
C VAL A 314 -11.38 19.00 5.72
N MET A 315 -11.97 18.19 6.60
CA MET A 315 -13.40 17.85 6.59
C MET A 315 -14.21 18.84 7.44
N ASP A 316 -14.03 20.14 7.23
CA ASP A 316 -14.78 21.19 7.90
C ASP A 316 -15.77 21.83 6.91
N GLY A 317 -16.91 21.23 6.70
CA GLY A 317 -18.01 21.77 5.86
C GLY A 317 -17.64 22.25 4.44
N ASN A 318 -16.58 23.02 4.27
CA ASN A 318 -16.16 23.63 3.00
C ASN A 318 -15.16 22.78 2.20
N LYS A 319 -14.69 21.65 2.69
CA LYS A 319 -13.64 20.81 2.07
C LYS A 319 -12.43 21.62 1.59
N GLU A 320 -12.07 22.66 2.34
CA GLU A 320 -11.02 23.62 1.99
C GLU A 320 -9.65 22.96 2.03
N GLU A 321 -8.82 23.25 1.02
CA GLU A 321 -7.41 22.92 1.06
C GLU A 321 -6.67 23.97 1.90
N ARG A 322 -6.00 23.55 2.97
CA ARG A 322 -5.17 24.42 3.80
C ARG A 322 -3.74 24.36 3.32
N VAL A 323 -3.16 25.54 3.12
CA VAL A 323 -1.77 25.71 2.68
C VAL A 323 -0.97 26.40 3.78
N TYR A 324 0.20 25.87 4.09
CA TYR A 324 1.12 26.41 5.11
C TYR A 324 2.50 26.58 4.52
N ARG A 325 3.19 27.62 4.94
CA ARG A 325 4.60 27.88 4.58
C ARG A 325 5.45 27.98 5.81
N LEU A 326 6.64 27.39 5.75
CA LEU A 326 7.64 27.46 6.79
C LEU A 326 8.71 28.47 6.37
N ASN A 327 8.86 29.53 7.16
CA ASN A 327 9.96 30.48 7.01
C ASN A 327 10.86 30.38 8.25
N GLN A 328 12.06 29.84 8.08
CA GLN A 328 12.98 29.46 9.17
C GLN A 328 12.30 28.52 10.17
N THR A 329 11.76 29.03 11.28
CA THR A 329 11.06 28.29 12.33
C THR A 329 9.59 28.70 12.46
N VAL A 330 9.11 29.63 11.63
CA VAL A 330 7.75 30.16 11.71
C VAL A 330 6.86 29.55 10.63
N VAL A 331 5.85 28.81 11.03
CA VAL A 331 4.82 28.28 10.14
C VAL A 331 3.64 29.24 10.09
N ARG A 332 3.20 29.59 8.88
CA ARG A 332 2.04 30.47 8.68
C ARG A 332 1.08 29.83 7.68
N ARG A 333 -0.21 29.86 8.00
CA ARG A 333 -1.26 29.51 7.05
C ARG A 333 -1.35 30.58 5.98
N VAL A 334 -1.32 30.16 4.72
CA VAL A 334 -1.55 31.02 3.56
C VAL A 334 -3.06 31.10 3.34
N ARG A 335 -3.61 32.30 3.38
CA ARG A 335 -4.98 32.53 2.92
C ARG A 335 -4.89 32.84 1.43
N GLU A 336 -5.53 32.06 0.59
CA GLU A 336 -5.65 32.45 -0.82
C GLU A 336 -6.45 33.74 -0.88
N ALA A 337 -5.88 34.76 -1.53
CA ALA A 337 -6.57 35.99 -1.85
C ALA A 337 -7.55 35.70 -3.01
N GLY A 338 -8.71 35.13 -2.68
CA GLY A 338 -9.69 34.71 -3.69
C GLY A 338 -11.08 34.57 -3.11
N GLY A 339 -11.80 35.66 -2.99
CA GLY A 339 -13.18 35.71 -2.57
C GLY A 339 -13.47 37.03 -1.86
N ALA A 340 -13.64 38.12 -2.60
CA ALA A 340 -14.20 39.35 -2.05
C ALA A 340 -15.60 39.03 -1.50
N SER A 341 -15.65 38.63 -0.22
CA SER A 341 -16.89 38.61 0.54
C SER A 341 -17.33 40.06 0.72
N GLY A 342 -18.41 40.40 0.05
CA GLY A 342 -19.02 41.72 0.09
C GLY A 342 -19.15 42.21 1.52
N LYS A 343 -18.68 43.42 1.75
CA LYS A 343 -19.00 44.21 2.93
C LYS A 343 -20.52 44.30 3.04
N HIS A 344 -21.12 43.52 3.89
CA HIS A 344 -22.43 43.83 4.40
C HIS A 344 -22.27 45.08 5.27
N GLY A 345 -22.61 46.22 4.70
CA GLY A 345 -22.79 47.47 5.42
C GLY A 345 -23.94 47.26 6.44
N SER A 346 -23.62 47.35 7.71
CA SER A 346 -24.65 47.45 8.77
C SER A 346 -25.49 48.69 8.49
N PRO A 347 -26.84 48.58 8.54
CA PRO A 347 -27.69 49.73 8.47
C PRO A 347 -27.48 50.60 9.74
N LYS A 348 -27.15 51.89 9.54
CA LYS A 348 -27.17 52.90 10.61
C LYS A 348 -28.60 52.98 11.19
N GLN A 349 -28.73 52.68 12.46
CA GLN A 349 -29.92 53.02 13.22
C GLN A 349 -30.04 54.53 13.34
N PRO A 350 -31.24 55.12 13.13
CA PRO A 350 -31.45 56.56 13.40
C PRO A 350 -31.50 56.81 14.92
N LYS A 351 -30.88 57.90 15.35
CA LYS A 351 -30.93 58.44 16.69
C LYS A 351 -32.34 58.89 17.03
N PRO A 352 -32.85 58.63 18.24
CA PRO A 352 -34.10 59.24 18.67
C PRO A 352 -33.88 60.68 19.03
N GLU A 353 -34.69 61.56 18.45
CA GLU A 353 -34.83 62.98 18.86
C GLU A 353 -35.51 63.08 20.23
N ALA A 354 -34.92 63.91 21.09
CA ALA A 354 -35.46 64.26 22.38
C ALA A 354 -36.59 65.30 22.22
N LYS A 355 -37.72 65.04 22.90
CA LYS A 355 -38.67 66.06 23.35
C LYS A 355 -38.88 65.85 24.83
#